data_3708a1b742d72f5beeaf69743759a87a
#
_entry.id   3708a1b742d72f5beeaf69743759a87a
#
_cell.length_a   1.000
_cell.length_b   1.000
_cell.length_c   1.000
_cell.angle_alpha   90.00
_cell.angle_beta   90.00
_cell.angle_gamma   90.00
#
_symmetry.space_group_name_H-M   'P 1'
#
loop_
_entity.id
_entity.type
_entity.pdbx_description
1 polymer ?
#
loop_
_entity_poly.entity_id
_entity_poly.type
_entity_poly.pdbx_seq_one_letter_code
_entity_poly.pdbx_strand_id
1 'polypeptide(L)'
;MPNCSNYHPTALISSASKLVLRILQARHQQYMNQELTDVQAGFRKGRGTKYQIANTDWIIEKAGEFQKNIYFCFIDCTKTFDCVDHNKLWKILREMGIPVYFSCLLRKLYAGQEAAVRTADWFKIGKGVCQGCILSPCLSNFYPERC
;
A
#
# COMPACT_ATOMS: atom_id res chain seq x y z
N MET A 1 11.51 -26.70 12.01
CA MET A 1 11.51 -25.25 12.28
C MET A 1 10.37 -24.62 11.48
N PRO A 2 9.59 -23.70 12.05
CA PRO A 2 8.57 -23.02 11.28
C PRO A 2 9.24 -22.22 10.16
N ASN A 3 8.68 -22.31 8.96
CA ASN A 3 9.25 -21.66 7.79
C ASN A 3 9.08 -20.12 7.91
N CYS A 4 10.17 -19.36 7.88
CA CYS A 4 10.17 -17.90 7.99
C CYS A 4 9.27 -17.22 6.93
N SER A 5 9.02 -17.90 5.80
CA SER A 5 8.10 -17.41 4.77
C SER A 5 6.64 -17.22 5.24
N ASN A 6 6.24 -17.87 6.34
CA ASN A 6 4.87 -17.80 6.86
C ASN A 6 4.64 -16.64 7.84
N TYR A 7 5.67 -15.84 8.14
CA TYR A 7 5.57 -14.71 9.04
C TYR A 7 5.46 -13.40 8.28
N HIS A 8 4.62 -12.51 8.80
CA HIS A 8 4.53 -11.13 8.37
C HIS A 8 5.18 -10.23 9.42
N PRO A 9 6.23 -9.49 9.08
CA PRO A 9 6.88 -8.59 10.02
C PRO A 9 5.97 -7.39 10.32
N THR A 10 5.74 -7.12 11.61
CA THR A 10 5.04 -5.92 12.05
C THR A 10 6.04 -4.96 12.65
N ALA A 11 6.12 -3.75 12.11
CA ALA A 11 7.03 -2.72 12.61
C ALA A 11 6.47 -2.07 13.88
N LEU A 12 7.28 -2.07 14.93
CA LEU A 12 7.01 -1.30 16.15
C LEU A 12 7.65 0.08 16.00
N ILE A 13 6.82 1.08 15.72
CA ILE A 13 7.27 2.45 15.47
C ILE A 13 7.06 3.28 16.74
N SER A 14 8.05 4.10 17.09
CA SER A 14 7.97 5.00 18.26
C SER A 14 6.82 6.01 18.13
N SER A 15 6.30 6.49 19.24
CA SER A 15 5.20 7.47 19.24
C SER A 15 5.59 8.78 18.55
N ALA A 16 6.84 9.22 18.68
CA ALA A 16 7.34 10.41 17.98
C ALA A 16 7.35 10.19 16.47
N SER A 17 7.85 9.05 16.00
CA SER A 17 7.83 8.71 14.57
C SER A 17 6.40 8.60 14.02
N LYS A 18 5.46 8.04 14.79
CA LYS A 18 4.04 8.00 14.40
C LYS A 18 3.46 9.39 14.19
N LEU A 19 3.81 10.35 15.04
CA LEU A 19 3.35 11.74 14.89
C LEU A 19 3.88 12.37 13.60
N VAL A 20 5.17 12.23 13.33
CA VAL A 20 5.79 12.74 12.09
C VAL A 20 5.12 12.12 10.86
N LEU A 21 4.91 10.80 10.86
CA LEU A 21 4.27 10.09 9.77
C LEU A 21 2.81 10.54 9.54
N ARG A 22 2.06 10.87 10.61
CA ARG A 22 0.71 11.45 10.50
C ARG A 22 0.72 12.84 9.86
N ILE A 23 1.67 13.69 10.24
CA ILE A 23 1.83 15.02 9.64
C ILE A 23 2.13 14.89 8.15
N LEU A 24 3.02 13.98 7.78
CA LEU A 24 3.35 13.68 6.39
C LEU A 24 2.15 13.18 5.61
N GLN A 25 1.41 12.23 6.18
CA GLN A 25 0.19 11.71 5.58
C GLN A 25 -0.83 12.82 5.33
N ALA A 26 -1.10 13.64 6.32
CA ALA A 26 -2.08 14.74 6.20
C ALA A 26 -1.71 15.73 5.08
N ARG A 27 -0.43 16.07 4.96
CA ARG A 27 0.06 16.99 3.90
C ARG A 27 -0.02 16.39 2.49
N HIS A 28 0.09 15.07 2.38
CA HIS A 28 0.13 14.40 1.08
C HIS A 28 -1.17 13.73 0.69
N GLN A 29 -2.16 13.69 1.61
CA GLN A 29 -3.45 13.07 1.35
C GLN A 29 -4.15 13.69 0.12
N GLN A 30 -3.97 14.97 -0.12
CA GLN A 30 -4.54 15.65 -1.30
C GLN A 30 -3.95 15.11 -2.59
N TYR A 31 -2.62 15.04 -2.69
CA TYR A 31 -1.94 14.50 -3.87
C TYR A 31 -2.32 13.04 -4.11
N MET A 32 -2.35 12.24 -3.04
CA MET A 32 -2.68 10.84 -3.13
C MET A 32 -4.11 10.59 -3.62
N ASN A 33 -5.06 11.39 -3.15
CA ASN A 33 -6.45 11.25 -3.57
C ASN A 33 -6.70 11.66 -5.03
N GLN A 34 -5.89 12.57 -5.57
CA GLN A 34 -5.99 13.02 -6.96
C GLN A 34 -5.45 11.99 -7.96
N GLU A 35 -4.41 11.26 -7.55
CA GLU A 35 -3.71 10.33 -8.42
C GLU A 35 -4.27 8.90 -8.38
N LEU A 36 -4.97 8.52 -7.32
CA LEU A 36 -5.62 7.22 -7.24
C LEU A 36 -6.88 7.19 -8.10
N THR A 37 -7.01 6.17 -8.92
CA THR A 37 -8.19 5.96 -9.76
C THR A 37 -9.47 5.83 -8.94
N ASP A 38 -10.60 6.17 -9.53
CA ASP A 38 -11.89 6.10 -8.83
C ASP A 38 -12.33 4.68 -8.49
N VAL A 39 -11.79 3.68 -9.19
CA VAL A 39 -12.07 2.27 -8.92
C VAL A 39 -11.32 1.74 -7.71
N GLN A 40 -10.23 2.40 -7.31
CA GLN A 40 -9.43 1.99 -6.14
C GLN A 40 -10.20 2.26 -4.85
N ALA A 41 -10.56 1.21 -4.12
CA ALA A 41 -11.29 1.31 -2.86
C ALA A 41 -10.42 0.97 -1.64
N GLY A 42 -9.37 0.17 -1.81
CA GLY A 42 -8.50 -0.26 -0.73
C GLY A 42 -7.85 0.92 -0.02
N PHE A 43 -7.94 0.95 1.31
CA PHE A 43 -7.34 1.99 2.17
C PHE A 43 -7.74 3.44 1.83
N ARG A 44 -8.88 3.66 1.18
CA ARG A 44 -9.43 5.01 0.93
C ARG A 44 -10.53 5.35 1.94
N LYS A 45 -10.48 6.59 2.47
CA LYS A 45 -11.52 7.09 3.36
C LYS A 45 -12.87 7.17 2.63
N GLY A 46 -13.91 6.64 3.27
CA GLY A 46 -15.27 6.63 2.71
C GLY A 46 -15.53 5.53 1.68
N ARG A 47 -14.54 4.70 1.34
CA ARG A 47 -14.71 3.56 0.43
C ARG A 47 -14.45 2.26 1.20
N GLY A 48 -15.51 1.64 1.67
CA GLY A 48 -15.45 0.38 2.42
C GLY A 48 -15.82 -0.83 1.58
N THR A 49 -15.51 -2.01 2.09
CA THR A 49 -15.83 -3.31 1.49
C THR A 49 -17.29 -3.44 1.12
N LYS A 50 -18.21 -2.90 1.96
CA LYS A 50 -19.65 -2.93 1.71
C LYS A 50 -20.04 -2.28 0.37
N TYR A 51 -19.41 -1.16 0.02
CA TYR A 51 -19.68 -0.48 -1.26
C TYR A 51 -19.18 -1.29 -2.46
N GLN A 52 -18.05 -1.97 -2.31
CA GLN A 52 -17.52 -2.82 -3.38
C GLN A 52 -18.38 -4.07 -3.61
N ILE A 53 -18.89 -4.67 -2.53
CA ILE A 53 -19.85 -5.78 -2.62
C ILE A 53 -21.11 -5.29 -3.32
N ALA A 54 -21.71 -4.17 -2.89
CA ALA A 54 -22.91 -3.62 -3.51
C ALA A 54 -22.71 -3.28 -5.00
N ASN A 55 -21.55 -2.75 -5.39
CA ASN A 55 -21.22 -2.52 -6.80
C ASN A 55 -21.16 -3.83 -7.60
N THR A 56 -20.57 -4.86 -7.01
CA THR A 56 -20.49 -6.19 -7.65
C THR A 56 -21.89 -6.80 -7.82
N ASP A 57 -22.71 -6.74 -6.79
CA ASP A 57 -24.10 -7.22 -6.83
C ASP A 57 -24.91 -6.47 -7.89
N TRP A 58 -24.75 -5.14 -7.94
CA TRP A 58 -25.41 -4.32 -8.97
C TRP A 58 -24.98 -4.69 -10.39
N ILE A 59 -23.70 -4.97 -10.63
CA ILE A 59 -23.21 -5.43 -11.94
C ILE A 59 -23.84 -6.78 -12.30
N ILE A 60 -23.95 -7.71 -11.34
CA ILE A 60 -24.56 -9.03 -11.55
C ILE A 60 -26.05 -8.88 -11.90
N GLU A 61 -26.79 -8.06 -11.17
CA GLU A 61 -28.20 -7.79 -11.45
C GLU A 61 -28.38 -7.19 -12.84
N LYS A 62 -27.60 -6.18 -13.20
CA LYS A 62 -27.67 -5.56 -14.53
C LYS A 62 -27.32 -6.52 -15.65
N ALA A 63 -26.30 -7.35 -15.47
CA ALA A 63 -25.98 -8.37 -16.44
C ALA A 63 -27.14 -9.37 -16.64
N GLY A 64 -27.82 -9.75 -15.56
CA GLY A 64 -29.01 -10.60 -15.61
C GLY A 64 -30.18 -9.93 -16.37
N GLU A 65 -30.48 -8.65 -16.09
CA GLU A 65 -31.51 -7.88 -16.80
C GLU A 65 -31.27 -7.83 -18.32
N PHE A 66 -30.01 -7.64 -18.73
CA PHE A 66 -29.65 -7.57 -20.16
C PHE A 66 -29.28 -8.93 -20.77
N GLN A 67 -29.42 -10.02 -20.01
CA GLN A 67 -29.04 -11.39 -20.42
C GLN A 67 -27.61 -11.49 -20.96
N LYS A 68 -26.68 -10.74 -20.36
CA LYS A 68 -25.26 -10.74 -20.74
C LYS A 68 -24.46 -11.61 -19.77
N ASN A 69 -23.62 -12.47 -20.32
CA ASN A 69 -22.65 -13.21 -19.53
C ASN A 69 -21.56 -12.26 -19.03
N ILE A 70 -21.23 -12.35 -17.73
CA ILE A 70 -20.10 -11.66 -17.13
C ILE A 70 -19.16 -12.69 -16.53
N TYR A 71 -17.88 -12.34 -16.50
CA TYR A 71 -16.82 -13.18 -15.94
C TYR A 71 -16.05 -12.36 -14.92
N PHE A 72 -15.86 -12.91 -13.73
CA PHE A 72 -15.06 -12.30 -12.68
C PHE A 72 -13.71 -13.00 -12.56
N CYS A 73 -12.64 -12.23 -12.45
CA CYS A 73 -11.32 -12.74 -12.12
C CYS A 73 -10.87 -12.07 -10.82
N PHE A 74 -10.59 -12.86 -9.79
CA PHE A 74 -10.07 -12.40 -8.52
C PHE A 74 -8.57 -12.69 -8.46
N ILE A 75 -7.77 -11.64 -8.25
CA ILE A 75 -6.32 -11.75 -8.14
C ILE A 75 -5.95 -11.41 -6.70
N ASP A 76 -5.45 -12.41 -5.98
CA ASP A 76 -4.93 -12.24 -4.63
C ASP A 76 -3.41 -12.17 -4.66
N CYS A 77 -2.86 -11.03 -4.23
CA CYS A 77 -1.43 -10.78 -4.20
C CYS A 77 -0.86 -11.15 -2.84
N THR A 78 -0.11 -12.23 -2.76
CA THR A 78 0.59 -12.62 -1.54
C THR A 78 1.69 -11.60 -1.20
N LYS A 79 1.72 -11.16 0.06
CA LYS A 79 2.78 -10.29 0.60
C LYS A 79 2.97 -8.97 -0.14
N THR A 80 1.89 -8.32 -0.55
CA THR A 80 1.92 -7.05 -1.29
C THR A 80 2.83 -6.00 -0.64
N PHE A 81 2.78 -5.86 0.69
CA PHE A 81 3.62 -4.92 1.43
C PHE A 81 5.11 -5.28 1.40
N ASP A 82 5.44 -6.58 1.42
CA ASP A 82 6.82 -7.07 1.50
C ASP A 82 7.52 -7.06 0.12
N CYS A 83 6.74 -7.01 -0.96
CA CYS A 83 7.24 -7.10 -2.34
C CYS A 83 7.54 -5.75 -3.00
N VAL A 84 7.21 -4.63 -2.35
CA VAL A 84 7.41 -3.29 -2.91
C VAL A 84 8.90 -3.01 -3.13
N ASP A 85 9.30 -2.83 -4.39
CA ASP A 85 10.66 -2.38 -4.73
C ASP A 85 10.77 -0.87 -4.52
N HIS A 86 11.73 -0.46 -3.68
CA HIS A 86 11.91 0.94 -3.33
C HIS A 86 12.27 1.81 -4.54
N ASN A 87 13.12 1.32 -5.45
CA ASN A 87 13.54 2.10 -6.62
C ASN A 87 12.37 2.34 -7.58
N LYS A 88 11.57 1.31 -7.82
CA LYS A 88 10.33 1.44 -8.61
C LYS A 88 9.35 2.39 -7.94
N LEU A 89 9.15 2.27 -6.63
CA LEU A 89 8.27 3.16 -5.87
C LEU A 89 8.68 4.63 -6.02
N TRP A 90 9.96 4.94 -5.89
CA TRP A 90 10.45 6.33 -6.05
C TRP A 90 10.27 6.86 -7.47
N LYS A 91 10.36 6.00 -8.48
CA LYS A 91 10.09 6.37 -9.87
C LYS A 91 8.61 6.69 -10.06
N ILE A 92 7.72 5.82 -9.57
CA ILE A 92 6.26 6.00 -9.62
C ILE A 92 5.86 7.32 -8.96
N LEU A 93 6.32 7.59 -7.73
CA LEU A 93 6.00 8.83 -7.01
C LEU A 93 6.44 10.08 -7.77
N ARG A 94 7.55 10.03 -8.49
CA ARG A 94 8.03 11.13 -9.33
C ARG A 94 7.14 11.32 -10.56
N GLU A 95 6.76 10.23 -11.24
CA GLU A 95 5.87 10.25 -12.40
C GLU A 95 4.48 10.79 -12.07
N MET A 96 4.02 10.57 -10.83
CA MET A 96 2.77 11.10 -10.28
C MET A 96 2.85 12.57 -9.86
N GLY A 97 3.96 13.26 -10.11
CA GLY A 97 4.12 14.67 -9.72
C GLY A 97 4.22 14.91 -8.21
N ILE A 98 4.48 13.87 -7.42
CA ILE A 98 4.70 14.02 -5.98
C ILE A 98 5.95 14.91 -5.75
N PRO A 99 5.86 15.94 -4.91
CA PRO A 99 6.97 16.86 -4.69
C PRO A 99 8.27 16.17 -4.29
N VAL A 100 9.38 16.60 -4.91
CA VAL A 100 10.69 15.98 -4.74
C VAL A 100 11.13 15.91 -3.27
N TYR A 101 10.86 16.97 -2.50
CA TYR A 101 11.21 17.02 -1.08
C TYR A 101 10.55 15.88 -0.29
N PHE A 102 9.32 15.50 -0.65
CA PHE A 102 8.62 14.40 0.01
C PHE A 102 9.19 13.05 -0.37
N SER A 103 9.45 12.83 -1.65
CA SER A 103 10.14 11.62 -2.11
C SER A 103 11.51 11.47 -1.46
N CYS A 104 12.25 12.56 -1.28
CA CYS A 104 13.53 12.56 -0.56
C CYS A 104 13.36 12.20 0.92
N LEU A 105 12.32 12.71 1.57
CA LEU A 105 12.03 12.41 2.97
C LEU A 105 11.65 10.95 3.16
N LEU A 106 10.80 10.41 2.29
CA LEU A 106 10.47 8.98 2.30
C LEU A 106 11.70 8.12 2.08
N ARG A 107 12.56 8.47 1.12
CA ARG A 107 13.83 7.76 0.89
C ARG A 107 14.69 7.71 2.16
N LYS A 108 14.80 8.83 2.87
CA LYS A 108 15.53 8.87 4.15
C LYS A 108 14.89 8.01 5.23
N LEU A 109 13.57 7.94 5.28
CA LEU A 109 12.84 7.06 6.22
C LEU A 109 13.07 5.58 5.93
N TYR A 110 13.19 5.21 4.65
CA TYR A 110 13.42 3.82 4.24
C TYR A 110 14.90 3.46 4.09
N ALA A 111 15.80 4.45 4.07
CA ALA A 111 17.23 4.22 3.96
C ALA A 111 17.79 3.66 5.27
N GLY A 112 18.55 2.56 5.15
CA GLY A 112 19.23 1.98 6.30
C GLY A 112 18.30 1.33 7.34
N GLN A 113 17.08 0.98 6.96
CA GLN A 113 16.20 0.23 7.85
C GLN A 113 16.78 -1.16 8.11
N GLU A 114 16.80 -1.52 9.39
CA GLU A 114 17.24 -2.82 9.86
C GLU A 114 16.12 -3.47 10.66
N ALA A 115 16.06 -4.77 10.60
CA ALA A 115 15.15 -5.57 11.41
C ALA A 115 15.93 -6.65 12.16
N ALA A 116 15.42 -7.04 13.31
CA ALA A 116 15.90 -8.18 14.06
C ALA A 116 14.75 -9.12 14.34
N VAL A 117 14.98 -10.40 14.22
CA VAL A 117 14.09 -11.43 14.71
C VAL A 117 14.57 -11.81 16.11
N ARG A 118 13.66 -12.09 17.02
CA ARG A 118 13.90 -12.29 18.47
C ARG A 118 15.06 -13.23 18.83
N THR A 119 15.52 -14.04 17.88
CA THR A 119 16.59 -15.04 18.05
C THR A 119 17.70 -14.93 17.00
N ALA A 120 17.73 -13.87 16.21
CA ALA A 120 18.67 -13.72 15.09
C ALA A 120 19.36 -12.35 15.12
N ASP A 121 20.43 -12.25 14.35
CA ASP A 121 21.16 -11.01 14.14
C ASP A 121 20.34 -9.97 13.37
N TRP A 122 20.76 -8.72 13.42
CA TRP A 122 20.20 -7.63 12.65
C TRP A 122 20.47 -7.81 11.18
N PHE A 123 19.46 -7.60 10.34
CA PHE A 123 19.58 -7.64 8.89
C PHE A 123 18.96 -6.39 8.24
N LYS A 124 19.52 -5.99 7.11
CA LYS A 124 19.04 -4.82 6.35
C LYS A 124 17.79 -5.15 5.55
N ILE A 125 16.82 -4.24 5.59
CA ILE A 125 15.61 -4.33 4.79
C ILE A 125 15.88 -3.63 3.45
N GLY A 126 15.87 -4.39 2.34
CA GLY A 126 16.14 -3.87 1.00
C GLY A 126 14.88 -3.62 0.16
N LYS A 127 13.72 -4.11 0.59
CA LYS A 127 12.43 -3.98 -0.11
C LYS A 127 11.27 -4.06 0.87
N GLY A 128 10.09 -3.70 0.40
CA GLY A 128 8.87 -3.74 1.19
C GLY A 128 8.56 -2.42 1.89
N VAL A 129 7.32 -2.30 2.33
CA VAL A 129 6.83 -1.19 3.16
C VAL A 129 6.40 -1.73 4.50
N CYS A 130 6.71 -1.01 5.57
CA CYS A 130 6.51 -1.48 6.93
C CYS A 130 5.04 -1.70 7.27
N GLN A 131 4.64 -2.91 7.62
CA GLN A 131 3.32 -3.16 8.19
C GLN A 131 3.18 -2.46 9.54
N GLY A 132 2.05 -1.75 9.73
CA GLY A 132 1.82 -0.89 10.90
C GLY A 132 2.25 0.56 10.74
N CYS A 133 2.93 0.92 9.65
CA CYS A 133 3.19 2.31 9.29
C CYS A 133 1.96 2.94 8.61
N ILE A 134 1.58 4.14 9.03
CA ILE A 134 0.40 4.83 8.49
C ILE A 134 0.51 5.21 7.01
N LEU A 135 1.72 5.33 6.47
CA LEU A 135 1.97 5.62 5.06
C LEU A 135 1.98 4.37 4.17
N SER A 136 2.25 3.21 4.71
CA SER A 136 2.41 1.99 3.94
C SER A 136 1.18 1.60 3.10
N PRO A 137 -0.05 1.72 3.60
CA PRO A 137 -1.23 1.46 2.79
C PRO A 137 -1.33 2.35 1.55
N CYS A 138 -0.97 3.62 1.69
CA CYS A 138 -0.98 4.55 0.59
C CYS A 138 0.12 4.23 -0.44
N LEU A 139 1.32 3.95 0.04
CA LEU A 139 2.45 3.60 -0.82
C LEU A 139 2.21 2.28 -1.56
N SER A 140 1.57 1.30 -0.91
CA SER A 140 1.21 0.04 -1.55
C SER A 140 0.13 0.21 -2.61
N ASN A 141 -0.80 1.15 -2.47
CA ASN A 141 -1.83 1.41 -3.48
C ASN A 141 -1.26 1.95 -4.80
N PHE A 142 -0.18 2.71 -4.75
CA PHE A 142 0.47 3.22 -5.95
C PHE A 142 1.26 2.18 -6.72
N TYR A 143 1.74 1.15 -6.03
CA TYR A 143 2.64 0.17 -6.61
C TYR A 143 1.97 -0.75 -7.65
N PRO A 144 0.78 -1.32 -7.41
CA PRO A 144 0.11 -2.22 -8.37
C PRO A 144 -0.45 -1.51 -9.60
N GLU A 145 -0.85 -0.24 -9.49
CA GLU A 145 -1.46 0.48 -10.60
C GLU A 145 -0.48 0.76 -11.76
N ARG A 146 0.83 0.69 -11.49
CA ARG A 146 1.89 1.03 -12.45
C ARG A 146 2.97 -0.05 -12.60
N CYS A 147 2.73 -1.22 -12.05
CA CYS A 147 3.53 -2.42 -12.25
C CYS A 147 2.76 -3.46 -13.04
#